data_43a7317739882df41821961e8ad3cc1f
#
_entry.id   43a7317739882df41821961e8ad3cc1f
#
_cell.length_a   1.000
_cell.length_b   1.000
_cell.length_c   1.000
_cell.angle_alpha   90.00
_cell.angle_beta   90.00
_cell.angle_gamma   90.00
#
_symmetry.space_group_name_H-M   'P 1'
#
loop_
_entity.id
_entity.type
_entity.pdbx_description
1 polymer ?
#
loop_
_entity_poly.entity_id
_entity_poly.type
_entity_poly.pdbx_seq_one_letter_code
_entity_poly.pdbx_strand_id
1 'polypeptide(L)'
;MFKKTLTALAIGLSFGAALAQDIHFGLISTESSQNLRSEWQPLIDDMERQTGLKVKAFFASDYAGIIEGMRFNKVQLAWMGNKSAMEAVDRANGEVFAQMVNADGTQGYYSHLIVHTDSPLKTLDDVFKNGKSLSFGNGDPNSTSGFLVPGFYVFSQNKQDPKSLFKVVRNANHETNSLAVANKQVDVATNNSENLDKIKERQPEKFKDIKVIWTSPLIPSDPLVMSKSVSEATRTKIKNFFYSYGKTDAREKEVLMKINKLTGFKASSNDQLKPIRQLDLFGKRNKIEADTTLADADKKTKLTEIDQQLTAIK
;
A
#
# COMPACT_ATOMS: atom_id res chain seq x y z
N MET A 1 25.13 77.50 15.57
CA MET A 1 25.69 76.35 14.80
C MET A 1 25.02 75.05 15.25
N PHE A 2 24.00 74.62 14.56
CA PHE A 2 23.29 73.35 14.86
C PHE A 2 23.88 72.25 14.00
N LYS A 3 24.54 71.24 14.64
CA LYS A 3 24.96 70.02 13.92
C LYS A 3 23.78 69.07 13.89
N LYS A 4 23.29 68.76 12.67
CA LYS A 4 22.30 67.69 12.40
C LYS A 4 23.05 66.40 12.29
N THR A 5 22.81 65.48 13.23
CA THR A 5 23.28 64.07 13.17
C THR A 5 22.24 63.25 12.40
N LEU A 6 22.60 62.72 11.21
CA LEU A 6 21.81 61.76 10.48
C LEU A 6 22.08 60.35 11.07
N THR A 7 21.07 59.77 11.69
CA THR A 7 21.11 58.37 12.10
C THR A 7 20.57 57.50 10.95
N ALA A 8 21.44 56.79 10.28
CA ALA A 8 21.07 55.81 9.26
C ALA A 8 20.53 54.54 9.93
N LEU A 9 19.24 54.25 9.76
CA LEU A 9 18.58 53.02 10.22
C LEU A 9 18.87 51.91 9.18
N ALA A 10 19.81 51.00 9.50
CA ALA A 10 20.07 49.82 8.69
C ALA A 10 18.97 48.78 8.98
N ILE A 11 18.04 48.63 8.08
CA ILE A 11 17.06 47.54 8.09
C ILE A 11 17.77 46.28 7.62
N GLY A 12 18.19 45.42 8.55
CA GLY A 12 18.73 44.11 8.29
C GLY A 12 17.61 43.21 7.79
N LEU A 13 17.57 42.92 6.49
CA LEU A 13 16.75 41.82 5.91
C LEU A 13 17.34 40.51 6.39
N SER A 14 16.80 39.99 7.50
CA SER A 14 17.03 38.61 7.92
C SER A 14 16.32 37.69 6.92
N PHE A 15 17.03 37.22 5.91
CA PHE A 15 16.62 36.06 5.16
C PHE A 15 16.63 34.85 6.12
N GLY A 16 15.53 34.59 6.75
CA GLY A 16 15.32 33.32 7.44
C GLY A 16 15.48 32.20 6.43
N ALA A 17 16.62 31.53 6.44
CA ALA A 17 16.76 30.26 5.74
C ALA A 17 15.69 29.33 6.31
N ALA A 18 14.60 29.15 5.60
CA ALA A 18 13.62 28.13 5.92
C ALA A 18 14.40 26.80 5.92
N LEU A 19 14.63 26.23 7.09
CA LEU A 19 15.23 24.91 7.21
C LEU A 19 14.40 23.97 6.36
N ALA A 20 15.02 23.43 5.31
CA ALA A 20 14.36 22.46 4.43
C ALA A 20 13.87 21.29 5.30
N GLN A 21 12.58 21.04 5.32
CA GLN A 21 11.99 19.94 6.07
C GLN A 21 12.59 18.63 5.55
N ASP A 22 13.13 17.81 6.47
CA ASP A 22 13.53 16.45 6.14
C ASP A 22 12.30 15.69 5.60
N ILE A 23 12.46 14.98 4.49
CA ILE A 23 11.41 14.14 3.89
C ILE A 23 11.59 12.72 4.39
N HIS A 24 10.65 12.24 5.18
CA HIS A 24 10.59 10.83 5.54
C HIS A 24 9.74 10.10 4.52
N PHE A 25 10.37 9.16 3.81
CA PHE A 25 9.73 8.32 2.82
C PHE A 25 9.29 7.00 3.47
N GLY A 26 8.00 6.88 3.76
CA GLY A 26 7.38 5.69 4.32
C GLY A 26 7.25 4.58 3.30
N LEU A 27 7.60 3.36 3.73
CA LEU A 27 7.46 2.15 2.93
C LEU A 27 6.57 1.17 3.68
N ILE A 28 5.44 0.76 3.08
CA ILE A 28 4.54 -0.21 3.72
C ILE A 28 5.24 -1.55 3.92
N SER A 29 4.98 -2.20 5.04
CA SER A 29 5.66 -3.41 5.51
C SER A 29 5.18 -4.68 4.79
N THR A 30 5.37 -4.77 3.48
CA THR A 30 5.04 -5.94 2.67
C THR A 30 5.94 -7.14 2.99
N GLU A 31 7.13 -6.86 3.48
CA GLU A 31 8.20 -7.78 3.81
C GLU A 31 9.07 -7.20 4.94
N SER A 32 10.21 -7.82 5.25
CA SER A 32 11.13 -7.33 6.28
C SER A 32 11.65 -5.93 5.95
N SER A 33 11.89 -5.09 6.98
CA SER A 33 12.46 -3.76 6.79
C SER A 33 13.87 -3.79 6.18
N GLN A 34 14.61 -4.89 6.37
CA GLN A 34 15.92 -5.09 5.76
C GLN A 34 15.80 -5.27 4.23
N ASN A 35 14.86 -6.09 3.77
CA ASN A 35 14.58 -6.30 2.35
C ASN A 35 14.12 -5.00 1.69
N LEU A 36 13.11 -4.35 2.28
CA LEU A 36 12.61 -3.05 1.80
C LEU A 36 13.73 -2.01 1.71
N ARG A 37 14.61 -1.94 2.72
CA ARG A 37 15.75 -1.02 2.69
C ARG A 37 16.68 -1.34 1.54
N SER A 38 17.04 -2.59 1.33
CA SER A 38 17.98 -2.98 0.27
C SER A 38 17.44 -2.67 -1.13
N GLU A 39 16.13 -2.72 -1.33
CA GLU A 39 15.49 -2.41 -2.60
C GLU A 39 15.32 -0.90 -2.85
N TRP A 40 14.85 -0.18 -1.84
CA TRP A 40 14.43 1.22 -1.99
C TRP A 40 15.54 2.24 -1.70
N GLN A 41 16.57 1.88 -0.92
CA GLN A 41 17.62 2.81 -0.54
C GLN A 41 18.32 3.44 -1.76
N PRO A 42 18.64 2.70 -2.85
CA PRO A 42 19.25 3.31 -4.03
C PRO A 42 18.40 4.40 -4.67
N LEU A 43 17.06 4.22 -4.72
CA LEU A 43 16.14 5.27 -5.21
C LEU A 43 16.10 6.46 -4.27
N ILE A 44 16.10 6.21 -2.96
CA ILE A 44 16.07 7.27 -1.93
C ILE A 44 17.35 8.11 -1.99
N ASP A 45 18.51 7.48 -2.14
CA ASP A 45 19.80 8.16 -2.28
C ASP A 45 19.85 8.99 -3.58
N ASP A 46 19.30 8.47 -4.67
CA ASP A 46 19.18 9.21 -5.92
C ASP A 46 18.22 10.40 -5.79
N MET A 47 17.12 10.21 -5.08
CA MET A 47 16.17 11.31 -4.80
C MET A 47 16.84 12.42 -4.00
N GLU A 48 17.59 12.10 -2.95
CA GLU A 48 18.35 13.08 -2.15
C GLU A 48 19.35 13.83 -3.03
N ARG A 49 20.15 13.11 -3.82
CA ARG A 49 21.15 13.67 -4.70
C ARG A 49 20.58 14.57 -5.81
N GLN A 50 19.47 14.16 -6.44
CA GLN A 50 18.91 14.89 -7.59
C GLN A 50 18.05 16.07 -7.18
N THR A 51 17.37 16.00 -6.03
CA THR A 51 16.45 17.05 -5.59
C THR A 51 17.11 18.05 -4.62
N GLY A 52 18.23 17.67 -3.99
CA GLY A 52 18.84 18.44 -2.89
C GLY A 52 18.01 18.45 -1.60
N LEU A 53 17.01 17.57 -1.50
CA LEU A 53 16.22 17.37 -0.27
C LEU A 53 16.96 16.38 0.65
N LYS A 54 16.80 16.49 1.94
CA LYS A 54 17.16 15.39 2.84
C LYS A 54 16.04 14.37 2.86
N VAL A 55 16.34 13.13 2.47
CA VAL A 55 15.35 12.07 2.36
C VAL A 55 15.78 10.86 3.20
N LYS A 56 14.88 10.41 4.07
CA LYS A 56 15.14 9.28 4.96
C LYS A 56 14.04 8.22 4.80
N ALA A 57 14.43 6.96 4.65
CA ALA A 57 13.48 5.86 4.70
C ALA A 57 12.82 5.77 6.09
N PHE A 58 11.51 5.57 6.11
CA PHE A 58 10.72 5.34 7.32
C PHE A 58 10.04 3.98 7.22
N PHE A 59 10.28 3.14 8.21
CA PHE A 59 9.72 1.79 8.32
C PHE A 59 8.83 1.69 9.55
N ALA A 60 7.79 0.88 9.47
CA ALA A 60 6.91 0.54 10.57
C ALA A 60 6.70 -0.98 10.62
N SER A 61 6.20 -1.50 11.74
CA SER A 61 5.90 -2.93 11.90
C SER A 61 4.72 -3.40 11.03
N ASP A 62 3.85 -2.47 10.65
CA ASP A 62 2.63 -2.70 9.90
C ASP A 62 2.27 -1.50 9.01
N TYR A 63 1.27 -1.66 8.16
CA TYR A 63 0.80 -0.60 7.26
C TYR A 63 0.19 0.59 8.02
N ALA A 64 -0.46 0.33 9.16
CA ALA A 64 -1.06 1.37 9.98
C ALA A 64 0.00 2.37 10.49
N GLY A 65 1.19 1.89 10.84
CA GLY A 65 2.29 2.75 11.28
C GLY A 65 2.73 3.78 10.23
N ILE A 66 2.67 3.45 8.94
CA ILE A 66 2.96 4.40 7.85
C ILE A 66 1.82 5.43 7.72
N ILE A 67 0.56 4.98 7.79
CA ILE A 67 -0.62 5.86 7.71
C ILE A 67 -0.63 6.85 8.88
N GLU A 68 -0.44 6.36 10.11
CA GLU A 68 -0.38 7.20 11.30
C GLU A 68 0.88 8.10 11.29
N GLY A 69 2.01 7.59 10.78
CA GLY A 69 3.21 8.41 10.55
C GLY A 69 2.90 9.61 9.67
N MET A 70 2.13 9.46 8.60
CA MET A 70 1.69 10.56 7.75
C MET A 70 0.69 11.47 8.47
N ARG A 71 -0.29 10.91 9.18
CA ARG A 71 -1.27 11.68 9.96
C ARG A 71 -0.63 12.62 10.97
N PHE A 72 0.42 12.16 11.64
CA PHE A 72 1.16 12.94 12.63
C PHE A 72 2.38 13.69 12.05
N ASN A 73 2.43 13.83 10.72
CA ASN A 73 3.50 14.54 10.00
C ASN A 73 4.92 14.00 10.28
N LYS A 74 5.03 12.70 10.58
CA LYS A 74 6.31 11.96 10.66
C LYS A 74 6.73 11.37 9.32
N VAL A 75 5.78 11.22 8.38
CA VAL A 75 5.98 10.74 7.02
C VAL A 75 5.39 11.77 6.07
N GLN A 76 6.19 12.28 5.14
CA GLN A 76 5.78 13.28 4.15
C GLN A 76 5.51 12.68 2.78
N LEU A 77 6.10 11.53 2.49
CA LEU A 77 6.01 10.79 1.24
C LEU A 77 5.88 9.32 1.56
N ALA A 78 5.07 8.55 0.83
CA ALA A 78 4.99 7.11 1.05
C ALA A 78 4.66 6.32 -0.22
N TRP A 79 5.26 5.14 -0.35
CA TRP A 79 4.72 4.05 -1.17
C TRP A 79 3.65 3.33 -0.37
N MET A 80 2.48 3.17 -0.95
CA MET A 80 1.32 2.55 -0.31
C MET A 80 0.60 1.64 -1.30
N GLY A 81 -0.05 0.58 -0.81
CA GLY A 81 -1.08 -0.12 -1.58
C GLY A 81 -2.33 0.75 -1.72
N ASN A 82 -3.20 0.44 -2.69
CA ASN A 82 -4.38 1.26 -2.95
C ASN A 82 -5.31 1.41 -1.71
N LYS A 83 -5.48 0.36 -0.89
CA LYS A 83 -6.28 0.46 0.35
C LYS A 83 -5.61 1.36 1.38
N SER A 84 -4.34 1.18 1.67
CA SER A 84 -3.62 2.05 2.62
C SER A 84 -3.53 3.50 2.13
N ALA A 85 -3.42 3.72 0.82
CA ALA A 85 -3.49 5.06 0.23
C ALA A 85 -4.88 5.70 0.43
N MET A 86 -5.96 4.92 0.25
CA MET A 86 -7.32 5.37 0.55
C MET A 86 -7.45 5.86 2.00
N GLU A 87 -6.96 5.07 2.96
CA GLU A 87 -6.94 5.43 4.38
C GLU A 87 -6.08 6.70 4.63
N ALA A 88 -4.93 6.82 3.97
CA ALA A 88 -4.06 7.99 4.11
C ALA A 88 -4.72 9.26 3.54
N VAL A 89 -5.42 9.17 2.41
CA VAL A 89 -6.19 10.28 1.83
C VAL A 89 -7.33 10.71 2.73
N ASP A 90 -8.05 9.76 3.32
CA ASP A 90 -9.27 10.03 4.09
C ASP A 90 -8.97 10.59 5.49
N ARG A 91 -7.88 10.12 6.15
CA ARG A 91 -7.64 10.45 7.56
C ARG A 91 -6.22 10.88 7.94
N ALA A 92 -5.29 10.91 6.97
CA ALA A 92 -3.89 11.25 7.24
C ALA A 92 -3.36 12.40 6.36
N ASN A 93 -4.25 13.24 5.83
CA ASN A 93 -3.90 14.40 5.00
C ASN A 93 -3.05 14.04 3.77
N GLY A 94 -3.19 12.81 3.25
CA GLY A 94 -2.48 12.32 2.08
C GLY A 94 -3.13 12.76 0.76
N GLU A 95 -2.35 12.73 -0.31
CA GLU A 95 -2.78 12.94 -1.69
C GLU A 95 -1.97 12.04 -2.61
N VAL A 96 -2.66 11.26 -3.45
CA VAL A 96 -2.00 10.48 -4.51
C VAL A 96 -1.47 11.44 -5.57
N PHE A 97 -0.20 11.29 -5.95
CA PHE A 97 0.40 12.11 -7.01
C PHE A 97 1.02 11.27 -8.14
N ALA A 98 1.39 10.02 -7.88
CA ALA A 98 1.99 9.15 -8.85
C ALA A 98 1.49 7.71 -8.71
N GLN A 99 1.62 6.93 -9.79
CA GLN A 99 1.35 5.50 -9.86
C GLN A 99 2.57 4.79 -10.45
N MET A 100 2.88 3.61 -9.94
CA MET A 100 3.92 2.73 -10.45
C MET A 100 3.58 2.23 -11.87
N VAL A 101 4.61 2.03 -12.71
CA VAL A 101 4.50 1.49 -14.06
C VAL A 101 5.35 0.23 -14.16
N ASN A 102 4.70 -0.90 -14.46
CA ASN A 102 5.35 -2.20 -14.55
C ASN A 102 6.12 -2.38 -15.86
N ALA A 103 7.23 -3.11 -15.84
CA ALA A 103 8.11 -3.32 -16.98
C ALA A 103 7.47 -4.21 -18.07
N ASP A 104 6.57 -5.10 -17.70
CA ASP A 104 5.84 -5.97 -18.62
C ASP A 104 4.63 -5.29 -19.29
N GLY A 105 4.39 -4.01 -19.00
CA GLY A 105 3.27 -3.23 -19.53
C GLY A 105 1.94 -3.49 -18.84
N THR A 106 1.87 -4.39 -17.87
CA THR A 106 0.65 -4.57 -17.07
C THR A 106 0.34 -3.31 -16.26
N GLN A 107 -0.94 -3.02 -16.06
CA GLN A 107 -1.37 -1.83 -15.30
C GLN A 107 -1.71 -2.17 -13.85
N GLY A 108 -1.14 -3.25 -13.33
CA GLY A 108 -1.46 -3.71 -11.98
C GLY A 108 -0.84 -5.06 -11.63
N TYR A 109 -1.38 -5.67 -10.60
CA TYR A 109 -0.95 -6.93 -10.02
C TYR A 109 -2.16 -7.73 -9.51
N TYR A 110 -1.93 -8.93 -8.96
CA TYR A 110 -2.99 -9.84 -8.55
C TYR A 110 -2.88 -10.24 -7.08
N SER A 111 -4.02 -10.37 -6.43
CA SER A 111 -4.13 -11.07 -5.14
C SER A 111 -4.25 -12.56 -5.39
N HIS A 112 -3.67 -13.35 -4.50
CA HIS A 112 -3.70 -14.80 -4.54
C HIS A 112 -4.13 -15.39 -3.19
N LEU A 113 -4.79 -16.58 -3.25
CA LEU A 113 -4.75 -17.53 -2.16
C LEU A 113 -3.68 -18.57 -2.45
N ILE A 114 -2.84 -18.82 -1.47
CA ILE A 114 -1.73 -19.77 -1.56
C ILE A 114 -1.86 -20.87 -0.51
N VAL A 115 -1.39 -22.06 -0.86
CA VAL A 115 -1.29 -23.23 0.00
C VAL A 115 0.05 -23.92 -0.26
N HIS A 116 0.47 -24.82 0.64
CA HIS A 116 1.64 -25.65 0.39
C HIS A 116 1.41 -26.59 -0.80
N THR A 117 2.44 -26.86 -1.59
CA THR A 117 2.36 -27.71 -2.78
C THR A 117 1.77 -29.10 -2.50
N ASP A 118 2.11 -29.70 -1.36
CA ASP A 118 1.58 -31.01 -0.90
C ASP A 118 0.13 -30.93 -0.37
N SER A 119 -0.43 -29.72 -0.21
CA SER A 119 -1.78 -29.58 0.32
C SER A 119 -2.80 -30.24 -0.61
N PRO A 120 -3.80 -30.97 -0.08
CA PRO A 120 -4.89 -31.53 -0.87
C PRO A 120 -5.83 -30.45 -1.44
N LEU A 121 -5.77 -29.23 -0.93
CA LEU A 121 -6.61 -28.10 -1.36
C LEU A 121 -6.21 -27.65 -2.76
N LYS A 122 -7.19 -27.57 -3.67
CA LYS A 122 -6.99 -27.17 -5.07
C LYS A 122 -7.88 -25.99 -5.50
N THR A 123 -8.98 -25.78 -4.79
CA THR A 123 -10.04 -24.82 -5.14
C THR A 123 -10.52 -24.07 -3.89
N LEU A 124 -11.29 -22.99 -4.10
CA LEU A 124 -11.99 -22.30 -2.99
C LEU A 124 -13.00 -23.22 -2.30
N ASP A 125 -13.68 -24.08 -3.07
CA ASP A 125 -14.64 -25.04 -2.49
C ASP A 125 -13.96 -26.00 -1.51
N ASP A 126 -12.74 -26.45 -1.81
CA ASP A 126 -11.97 -27.26 -0.87
C ASP A 126 -11.66 -26.51 0.41
N VAL A 127 -11.31 -25.22 0.30
CA VAL A 127 -11.06 -24.34 1.46
C VAL A 127 -12.33 -24.17 2.29
N PHE A 128 -13.48 -23.90 1.64
CA PHE A 128 -14.74 -23.67 2.35
C PHE A 128 -15.25 -24.94 3.06
N LYS A 129 -15.15 -26.11 2.41
CA LYS A 129 -15.56 -27.38 3.01
C LYS A 129 -14.72 -27.77 4.23
N ASN A 130 -13.43 -27.48 4.21
CA ASN A 130 -12.49 -27.90 5.24
C ASN A 130 -12.13 -26.78 6.26
N GLY A 131 -12.64 -25.56 6.10
CA GLY A 131 -12.23 -24.36 6.80
C GLY A 131 -12.11 -24.53 8.31
N LYS A 132 -13.04 -25.24 8.97
CA LYS A 132 -13.02 -25.49 10.42
C LYS A 132 -11.78 -26.25 10.94
N SER A 133 -11.08 -26.96 10.07
CA SER A 133 -9.82 -27.65 10.40
C SER A 133 -8.57 -26.86 10.00
N LEU A 134 -8.72 -25.79 9.18
CA LEU A 134 -7.61 -25.05 8.58
C LEU A 134 -7.23 -23.80 9.38
N SER A 135 -5.96 -23.48 9.36
CA SER A 135 -5.39 -22.20 9.78
C SER A 135 -5.29 -21.25 8.57
N PHE A 136 -5.55 -19.96 8.81
CA PHE A 136 -5.54 -18.94 7.76
C PHE A 136 -4.60 -17.78 8.08
N GLY A 137 -3.65 -17.54 7.19
CA GLY A 137 -2.78 -16.37 7.16
C GLY A 137 -3.44 -15.24 6.35
N ASN A 138 -4.19 -14.40 7.03
CA ASN A 138 -4.76 -13.18 6.41
C ASN A 138 -3.67 -12.12 6.25
N GLY A 139 -3.84 -11.18 5.32
CA GLY A 139 -2.95 -10.04 5.15
C GLY A 139 -3.12 -8.97 6.23
N ASP A 140 -2.24 -7.96 6.20
CA ASP A 140 -2.40 -6.75 7.00
C ASP A 140 -3.77 -6.13 6.72
N PRO A 141 -4.51 -5.67 7.74
CA PRO A 141 -5.85 -5.09 7.56
C PRO A 141 -5.93 -3.89 6.60
N ASN A 142 -4.81 -3.18 6.38
CA ASN A 142 -4.70 -2.07 5.43
C ASN A 142 -4.12 -2.49 4.07
N SER A 143 -3.89 -3.80 3.84
CA SER A 143 -3.42 -4.32 2.55
C SER A 143 -4.57 -4.42 1.55
N THR A 144 -4.31 -4.02 0.30
CA THR A 144 -5.23 -4.21 -0.82
C THR A 144 -5.34 -5.67 -1.19
N SER A 145 -4.22 -6.29 -1.60
CA SER A 145 -4.17 -7.67 -2.10
C SER A 145 -4.17 -8.72 -0.99
N GLY A 146 -3.69 -8.36 0.21
CA GLY A 146 -3.65 -9.30 1.34
C GLY A 146 -4.95 -9.36 2.14
N PHE A 147 -5.79 -8.31 2.07
CA PHE A 147 -6.96 -8.22 2.94
C PHE A 147 -8.24 -7.80 2.20
N LEU A 148 -8.26 -6.61 1.58
CA LEU A 148 -9.50 -6.07 1.02
C LEU A 148 -10.01 -6.91 -0.16
N VAL A 149 -9.16 -7.18 -1.13
CA VAL A 149 -9.52 -7.89 -2.35
C VAL A 149 -9.95 -9.33 -2.06
N PRO A 150 -9.15 -10.16 -1.35
CA PRO A 150 -9.62 -11.48 -0.97
C PRO A 150 -10.82 -11.44 -0.01
N GLY A 151 -10.87 -10.44 0.88
CA GLY A 151 -12.01 -10.22 1.76
C GLY A 151 -13.33 -10.06 1.01
N PHE A 152 -13.32 -9.41 -0.14
CA PHE A 152 -14.49 -9.26 -0.99
C PHE A 152 -14.71 -10.48 -1.89
N TYR A 153 -13.76 -10.79 -2.78
CA TYR A 153 -13.97 -11.78 -3.84
C TYR A 153 -14.00 -13.23 -3.34
N VAL A 154 -13.22 -13.56 -2.30
CA VAL A 154 -13.19 -14.91 -1.75
C VAL A 154 -14.25 -15.08 -0.67
N PHE A 155 -14.33 -14.14 0.27
CA PHE A 155 -15.17 -14.36 1.45
C PHE A 155 -16.55 -13.71 1.31
N SER A 156 -16.65 -12.40 1.10
CA SER A 156 -17.91 -11.66 1.11
C SER A 156 -18.86 -12.14 0.01
N GLN A 157 -18.39 -12.32 -1.23
CA GLN A 157 -19.22 -12.82 -2.34
C GLN A 157 -19.74 -14.24 -2.10
N ASN A 158 -18.98 -15.07 -1.39
CA ASN A 158 -19.37 -16.43 -1.04
C ASN A 158 -20.07 -16.54 0.33
N LYS A 159 -20.50 -15.40 0.91
CA LYS A 159 -21.15 -15.34 2.22
C LYS A 159 -20.37 -16.04 3.33
N GLN A 160 -19.04 -15.98 3.25
CA GLN A 160 -18.11 -16.53 4.24
C GLN A 160 -17.52 -15.38 5.09
N ASP A 161 -17.27 -15.67 6.36
CA ASP A 161 -16.44 -14.81 7.21
C ASP A 161 -15.21 -15.61 7.66
N PRO A 162 -14.00 -15.11 7.40
CA PRO A 162 -12.77 -15.82 7.80
C PRO A 162 -12.73 -16.22 9.27
N LYS A 163 -13.21 -15.35 10.17
CA LYS A 163 -13.18 -15.63 11.62
C LYS A 163 -14.09 -16.79 12.02
N SER A 164 -15.22 -16.94 11.34
CA SER A 164 -16.13 -18.06 11.57
C SER A 164 -15.81 -19.28 10.72
N LEU A 165 -15.16 -19.11 9.55
CA LEU A 165 -14.79 -20.19 8.65
C LEU A 165 -13.61 -21.01 9.17
N PHE A 166 -12.51 -20.34 9.53
CA PHE A 166 -11.27 -21.00 9.87
C PHE A 166 -11.15 -21.34 11.36
N LYS A 167 -10.33 -22.37 11.67
CA LYS A 167 -9.96 -22.74 13.02
C LYS A 167 -9.17 -21.62 13.71
N VAL A 168 -8.22 -21.02 12.99
CA VAL A 168 -7.36 -19.93 13.45
C VAL A 168 -7.15 -18.96 12.32
N VAL A 169 -7.26 -17.64 12.58
CA VAL A 169 -6.92 -16.57 11.66
C VAL A 169 -5.84 -15.69 12.27
N ARG A 170 -4.79 -15.42 11.52
CA ARG A 170 -3.71 -14.51 11.92
C ARG A 170 -3.42 -13.55 10.79
N ASN A 171 -3.14 -12.28 11.12
CA ASN A 171 -2.75 -11.28 10.14
C ASN A 171 -1.23 -11.17 10.11
N ALA A 172 -0.65 -11.17 8.91
CA ALA A 172 0.77 -10.98 8.68
C ALA A 172 1.01 -10.31 7.34
N ASN A 173 2.25 -9.87 7.08
CA ASN A 173 2.64 -9.35 5.78
C ASN A 173 2.80 -10.48 4.74
N HIS A 174 2.99 -10.09 3.48
CA HIS A 174 3.06 -11.05 2.38
C HIS A 174 4.23 -12.03 2.50
N GLU A 175 5.44 -11.55 2.85
CA GLU A 175 6.61 -12.40 3.03
C GLU A 175 6.38 -13.43 4.14
N THR A 176 5.90 -12.99 5.30
CA THR A 176 5.59 -13.87 6.42
C THR A 176 4.57 -14.93 6.05
N ASN A 177 3.50 -14.56 5.33
CA ASN A 177 2.48 -15.49 4.86
C ASN A 177 3.04 -16.51 3.86
N SER A 178 3.89 -16.09 2.90
CA SER A 178 4.55 -17.00 1.96
C SER A 178 5.40 -18.04 2.69
N LEU A 179 6.25 -17.58 3.61
CA LEU A 179 7.15 -18.46 4.35
C LEU A 179 6.39 -19.38 5.33
N ALA A 180 5.31 -18.88 5.95
CA ALA A 180 4.47 -19.69 6.81
C ALA A 180 3.79 -20.84 6.05
N VAL A 181 3.31 -20.60 4.82
CA VAL A 181 2.76 -21.63 3.93
C VAL A 181 3.85 -22.62 3.51
N ALA A 182 4.98 -22.12 3.01
CA ALA A 182 6.10 -22.95 2.56
C ALA A 182 6.66 -23.87 3.69
N ASN A 183 6.56 -23.43 4.94
CA ASN A 183 6.99 -24.20 6.12
C ASN A 183 5.85 -24.98 6.78
N LYS A 184 4.67 -25.08 6.18
CA LYS A 184 3.48 -25.78 6.72
C LYS A 184 3.02 -25.27 8.10
N GLN A 185 3.29 -23.99 8.42
CA GLN A 185 2.86 -23.33 9.65
C GLN A 185 1.45 -22.76 9.54
N VAL A 186 0.99 -22.53 8.30
CA VAL A 186 -0.34 -22.05 7.94
C VAL A 186 -0.82 -22.86 6.74
N ASP A 187 -2.09 -23.30 6.77
CA ASP A 187 -2.66 -24.15 5.72
C ASP A 187 -3.01 -23.37 4.46
N VAL A 188 -3.59 -22.17 4.64
CA VAL A 188 -4.01 -21.26 3.56
C VAL A 188 -3.58 -19.85 3.92
N ALA A 189 -3.09 -19.08 2.95
CA ALA A 189 -2.80 -17.66 3.20
C ALA A 189 -3.13 -16.78 1.98
N THR A 190 -3.32 -15.48 2.24
CA THR A 190 -3.35 -14.46 1.19
C THR A 190 -1.95 -14.03 0.82
N ASN A 191 -1.77 -13.72 -0.46
CA ASN A 191 -0.53 -13.18 -1.00
C ASN A 191 -0.81 -12.33 -2.26
N ASN A 192 0.25 -11.96 -2.98
CA ASN A 192 0.13 -11.29 -4.28
C ASN A 192 1.24 -11.72 -5.26
N SER A 193 1.04 -11.41 -6.54
CA SER A 193 1.97 -11.78 -7.60
C SER A 193 3.36 -11.17 -7.42
N GLU A 194 3.45 -9.91 -6.97
CA GLU A 194 4.73 -9.22 -6.76
C GLU A 194 5.58 -9.88 -5.66
N ASN A 195 4.96 -10.21 -4.52
CA ASN A 195 5.68 -10.90 -3.44
C ASN A 195 6.08 -12.33 -3.86
N LEU A 196 5.22 -13.06 -4.56
CA LEU A 196 5.57 -14.40 -5.05
C LEU A 196 6.75 -14.35 -6.02
N ASP A 197 6.85 -13.33 -6.87
CA ASP A 197 8.01 -13.11 -7.73
C ASP A 197 9.29 -12.88 -6.90
N LYS A 198 9.22 -12.06 -5.86
CA LYS A 198 10.35 -11.84 -4.94
C LYS A 198 10.77 -13.10 -4.19
N ILE A 199 9.81 -13.90 -3.71
CA ILE A 199 10.13 -15.20 -3.08
C ILE A 199 10.79 -16.14 -4.11
N LYS A 200 10.30 -16.18 -5.33
CA LYS A 200 10.90 -16.97 -6.41
C LYS A 200 12.35 -16.57 -6.69
N GLU A 201 12.66 -15.29 -6.68
CA GLU A 201 14.01 -14.77 -6.95
C GLU A 201 14.96 -14.98 -5.76
N ARG A 202 14.52 -14.70 -4.53
CA ARG A 202 15.38 -14.72 -3.34
C ARG A 202 15.45 -16.06 -2.64
N GLN A 203 14.37 -16.84 -2.69
CA GLN A 203 14.19 -18.11 -1.98
C GLN A 203 13.51 -19.14 -2.89
N PRO A 204 14.15 -19.53 -4.03
CA PRO A 204 13.52 -20.39 -5.03
C PRO A 204 13.10 -21.75 -4.48
N GLU A 205 13.79 -22.28 -3.46
CA GLU A 205 13.41 -23.54 -2.82
C GLU A 205 12.09 -23.39 -2.04
N LYS A 206 11.89 -22.25 -1.35
CA LYS A 206 10.62 -21.97 -0.67
C LYS A 206 9.47 -21.71 -1.65
N PHE A 207 9.76 -21.09 -2.79
CA PHE A 207 8.75 -20.88 -3.83
C PHE A 207 8.21 -22.18 -4.41
N LYS A 208 9.04 -23.22 -4.55
CA LYS A 208 8.59 -24.56 -5.01
C LYS A 208 7.57 -25.21 -4.08
N ASP A 209 7.58 -24.82 -2.81
CA ASP A 209 6.66 -25.33 -1.79
C ASP A 209 5.33 -24.58 -1.76
N ILE A 210 5.14 -23.58 -2.64
CA ILE A 210 3.95 -22.73 -2.67
C ILE A 210 3.15 -22.99 -3.95
N LYS A 211 1.83 -23.19 -3.79
CA LYS A 211 0.87 -23.33 -4.87
C LYS A 211 -0.24 -22.30 -4.75
N VAL A 212 -0.54 -21.60 -5.85
CA VAL A 212 -1.69 -20.69 -5.97
C VAL A 212 -2.94 -21.50 -6.28
N ILE A 213 -4.01 -21.28 -5.52
CA ILE A 213 -5.32 -21.93 -5.72
C ILE A 213 -6.42 -20.94 -6.12
N TRP A 214 -6.16 -19.64 -6.03
CA TRP A 214 -7.08 -18.59 -6.48
C TRP A 214 -6.30 -17.33 -6.86
N THR A 215 -6.81 -16.63 -7.88
CA THR A 215 -6.29 -15.35 -8.38
C THR A 215 -7.42 -14.36 -8.56
N SER A 216 -7.22 -13.12 -8.12
CA SER A 216 -8.20 -12.04 -8.21
C SER A 216 -8.31 -11.46 -9.62
N PRO A 217 -9.32 -10.62 -9.90
CA PRO A 217 -9.23 -9.60 -10.95
C PRO A 217 -8.01 -8.70 -10.73
N LEU A 218 -7.58 -8.01 -11.81
CA LEU A 218 -6.43 -7.09 -11.77
C LEU A 218 -6.66 -5.98 -10.74
N ILE A 219 -5.66 -5.76 -9.88
CA ILE A 219 -5.59 -4.65 -8.93
C ILE A 219 -4.73 -3.55 -9.59
N PRO A 220 -5.18 -2.30 -9.64
CA PRO A 220 -4.35 -1.21 -10.18
C PRO A 220 -2.99 -1.12 -9.49
N SER A 221 -1.93 -0.81 -10.25
CA SER A 221 -0.59 -0.61 -9.71
C SER A 221 -0.58 0.38 -8.55
N ASP A 222 0.33 0.18 -7.61
CA ASP A 222 0.39 0.93 -6.36
C ASP A 222 0.66 2.43 -6.55
N PRO A 223 0.04 3.28 -5.72
CA PRO A 223 0.27 4.71 -5.71
C PRO A 223 1.46 5.13 -4.84
N LEU A 224 2.00 6.31 -5.17
CA LEU A 224 2.78 7.13 -4.26
C LEU A 224 1.88 8.24 -3.68
N VAL A 225 1.94 8.40 -2.37
CA VAL A 225 1.14 9.36 -1.61
C VAL A 225 2.05 10.40 -0.99
N MET A 226 1.68 11.67 -1.10
CA MET A 226 2.38 12.80 -0.48
C MET A 226 1.46 13.50 0.50
N SER A 227 1.98 13.90 1.67
CA SER A 227 1.23 14.72 2.62
C SER A 227 0.97 16.10 2.03
N LYS A 228 -0.25 16.60 2.20
CA LYS A 228 -0.63 17.97 1.78
C LYS A 228 0.11 19.07 2.58
N SER A 229 0.78 18.71 3.69
CA SER A 229 1.60 19.63 4.47
C SER A 229 2.96 19.96 3.83
N VAL A 230 3.36 19.21 2.79
CA VAL A 230 4.60 19.47 2.04
C VAL A 230 4.47 20.75 1.23
N SER A 231 5.46 21.64 1.30
CA SER A 231 5.44 22.91 0.56
C SER A 231 5.38 22.72 -0.96
N GLU A 232 4.78 23.61 -1.69
CA GLU A 232 4.61 23.50 -3.14
C GLU A 232 5.96 23.38 -3.88
N ALA A 233 6.96 24.12 -3.45
CA ALA A 233 8.32 24.03 -4.02
C ALA A 233 8.91 22.61 -3.82
N THR A 234 8.73 22.01 -2.65
CA THR A 234 9.18 20.64 -2.36
C THR A 234 8.35 19.61 -3.14
N ARG A 235 7.03 19.79 -3.21
CA ARG A 235 6.12 18.94 -4.02
C ARG A 235 6.55 18.89 -5.48
N THR A 236 6.88 20.03 -6.05
CA THR A 236 7.35 20.14 -7.44
C THR A 236 8.66 19.36 -7.66
N LYS A 237 9.63 19.48 -6.75
CA LYS A 237 10.87 18.70 -6.83
C LYS A 237 10.62 17.20 -6.77
N ILE A 238 9.77 16.75 -5.84
CA ILE A 238 9.42 15.33 -5.68
C ILE A 238 8.71 14.80 -6.93
N LYS A 239 7.70 15.51 -7.44
CA LYS A 239 6.98 15.13 -8.67
C LYS A 239 7.93 15.03 -9.86
N ASN A 240 8.79 16.03 -10.08
CA ASN A 240 9.75 16.03 -11.17
C ASN A 240 10.70 14.84 -11.09
N PHE A 241 11.22 14.53 -9.90
CA PHE A 241 12.06 13.35 -9.68
C PHE A 241 11.34 12.08 -10.11
N PHE A 242 10.18 11.77 -9.54
CA PHE A 242 9.47 10.52 -9.86
C PHE A 242 9.05 10.44 -11.32
N TYR A 243 8.60 11.54 -11.91
CA TYR A 243 8.15 11.53 -13.32
C TYR A 243 9.28 11.42 -14.34
N SER A 244 10.54 11.68 -13.94
CA SER A 244 11.69 11.52 -14.82
C SER A 244 12.53 10.28 -14.53
N TYR A 245 12.45 9.72 -13.31
CA TYR A 245 13.29 8.61 -12.85
C TYR A 245 13.08 7.35 -13.70
N GLY A 246 14.19 6.77 -14.15
CA GLY A 246 14.21 5.56 -14.98
C GLY A 246 13.97 5.79 -16.47
N LYS A 247 13.76 7.03 -16.94
CA LYS A 247 13.48 7.27 -18.37
C LYS A 247 14.69 7.13 -19.25
N THR A 248 15.83 7.68 -18.84
CA THR A 248 17.05 7.76 -19.67
C THR A 248 18.26 7.05 -19.06
N ASP A 249 18.42 7.09 -17.77
CA ASP A 249 19.58 6.53 -17.05
C ASP A 249 19.44 5.01 -16.88
N ALA A 250 20.46 4.25 -17.30
CA ALA A 250 20.45 2.78 -17.23
C ALA A 250 20.48 2.27 -15.79
N ARG A 251 21.23 2.95 -14.89
CA ARG A 251 21.29 2.58 -13.46
C ARG A 251 19.95 2.78 -12.77
N GLU A 252 19.25 3.88 -13.09
CA GLU A 252 17.90 4.12 -12.54
C GLU A 252 16.90 3.02 -12.97
N LYS A 253 17.00 2.55 -14.22
CA LYS A 253 16.21 1.41 -14.71
C LYS A 253 16.52 0.14 -13.94
N GLU A 254 17.79 -0.14 -13.64
CA GLU A 254 18.17 -1.30 -12.82
C GLU A 254 17.61 -1.20 -11.39
N VAL A 255 17.63 -0.01 -10.79
CA VAL A 255 17.04 0.23 -9.48
C VAL A 255 15.54 -0.06 -9.49
N LEU A 256 14.82 0.46 -10.49
CA LEU A 256 13.39 0.22 -10.66
C LEU A 256 13.04 -1.25 -10.85
N MET A 257 13.84 -1.98 -11.63
CA MET A 257 13.67 -3.42 -11.84
C MET A 257 13.79 -4.22 -10.53
N LYS A 258 14.65 -3.78 -9.61
CA LYS A 258 14.84 -4.44 -8.30
C LYS A 258 13.70 -4.16 -7.33
N ILE A 259 13.01 -3.02 -7.43
CA ILE A 259 11.91 -2.66 -6.51
C ILE A 259 10.71 -3.60 -6.71
N ASN A 260 10.06 -3.56 -7.87
CA ASN A 260 8.93 -4.43 -8.24
C ASN A 260 8.87 -4.61 -9.75
N LYS A 261 10.01 -4.78 -10.42
CA LYS A 261 10.11 -4.86 -11.89
C LYS A 261 9.45 -3.65 -12.58
N LEU A 262 9.74 -2.46 -12.08
CA LEU A 262 9.19 -1.21 -12.60
C LEU A 262 9.99 -0.65 -13.76
N THR A 263 9.34 0.19 -14.58
CA THR A 263 10.01 1.04 -15.58
C THR A 263 9.93 2.53 -15.25
N GLY A 264 9.18 2.91 -14.23
CA GLY A 264 9.03 4.30 -13.82
C GLY A 264 7.75 4.57 -13.05
N PHE A 265 7.37 5.84 -13.06
CA PHE A 265 6.18 6.35 -12.41
C PHE A 265 5.44 7.27 -13.38
N LYS A 266 4.12 7.24 -13.35
CA LYS A 266 3.27 8.18 -14.10
C LYS A 266 2.47 9.05 -13.14
N ALA A 267 2.09 10.24 -13.60
CA ALA A 267 1.18 11.11 -12.85
C ALA A 267 -0.14 10.39 -12.55
N SER A 268 -0.63 10.58 -11.34
CA SER A 268 -1.90 10.03 -10.89
C SER A 268 -2.58 10.98 -9.90
N SER A 269 -3.78 10.62 -9.47
CA SER A 269 -4.57 11.37 -8.49
C SER A 269 -5.35 10.42 -7.59
N ASN A 270 -6.09 10.98 -6.64
CA ASN A 270 -7.01 10.20 -5.80
C ASN A 270 -8.06 9.42 -6.60
N ASP A 271 -8.28 9.77 -7.87
CA ASP A 271 -9.23 9.06 -8.73
C ASP A 271 -8.85 7.61 -9.00
N GLN A 272 -7.54 7.26 -8.96
CA GLN A 272 -7.13 5.86 -9.08
C GLN A 272 -7.69 4.97 -7.96
N LEU A 273 -8.07 5.57 -6.84
CA LEU A 273 -8.61 4.84 -5.68
C LEU A 273 -10.11 4.51 -5.79
N LYS A 274 -10.82 5.08 -6.78
CA LYS A 274 -12.26 4.86 -6.97
C LYS A 274 -12.66 3.38 -7.01
N PRO A 275 -12.00 2.50 -7.79
CA PRO A 275 -12.35 1.07 -7.80
C PRO A 275 -12.17 0.39 -6.45
N ILE A 276 -11.17 0.80 -5.70
CA ILE A 276 -10.88 0.25 -4.36
C ILE A 276 -11.89 0.74 -3.33
N ARG A 277 -12.32 2.01 -3.41
CA ARG A 277 -13.40 2.55 -2.60
C ARG A 277 -14.72 1.83 -2.84
N GLN A 278 -15.04 1.58 -4.12
CA GLN A 278 -16.23 0.81 -4.47
C GLN A 278 -16.18 -0.60 -3.87
N LEU A 279 -15.04 -1.27 -3.99
CA LEU A 279 -14.85 -2.61 -3.45
C LEU A 279 -15.03 -2.65 -1.92
N ASP A 280 -14.45 -1.67 -1.21
CA ASP A 280 -14.58 -1.54 0.25
C ASP A 280 -16.04 -1.30 0.66
N LEU A 281 -16.75 -0.42 -0.04
CA LEU A 281 -18.16 -0.12 0.21
C LEU A 281 -19.06 -1.33 -0.08
N PHE A 282 -18.83 -2.06 -1.17
CA PHE A 282 -19.56 -3.29 -1.45
C PHE A 282 -19.32 -4.35 -0.37
N GLY A 283 -18.07 -4.50 0.11
CA GLY A 283 -17.76 -5.39 1.21
C GLY A 283 -18.46 -5.00 2.51
N LYS A 284 -18.51 -3.71 2.84
CA LYS A 284 -19.26 -3.17 3.99
C LYS A 284 -20.76 -3.41 3.84
N ARG A 285 -21.31 -3.16 2.65
CA ARG A 285 -22.72 -3.38 2.33
C ARG A 285 -23.14 -4.83 2.60
N ASN A 286 -22.38 -5.79 2.04
CA ASN A 286 -22.64 -7.21 2.23
C ASN A 286 -22.61 -7.62 3.71
N LYS A 287 -21.67 -7.07 4.49
CA LYS A 287 -21.58 -7.34 5.94
C LYS A 287 -22.81 -6.83 6.68
N ILE A 288 -23.28 -5.61 6.37
CA ILE A 288 -24.48 -5.04 6.98
C ILE A 288 -25.74 -5.84 6.61
N GLU A 289 -25.85 -6.25 5.34
CA GLU A 289 -26.96 -7.10 4.88
C GLU A 289 -27.01 -8.43 5.61
N ALA A 290 -25.86 -9.05 5.82
CA ALA A 290 -25.74 -10.34 6.51
C ALA A 290 -25.86 -10.24 8.04
N ASP A 291 -25.77 -9.05 8.63
CA ASP A 291 -25.80 -8.86 10.08
C ASP A 291 -27.22 -9.07 10.61
N THR A 292 -27.42 -10.14 11.36
CA THR A 292 -28.71 -10.49 12.00
C THR A 292 -28.91 -9.82 13.36
N THR A 293 -27.90 -9.09 13.87
CA THR A 293 -27.98 -8.43 15.19
C THR A 293 -28.42 -6.97 15.09
N LEU A 294 -28.35 -6.37 13.89
CA LEU A 294 -28.77 -5.00 13.65
C LEU A 294 -30.33 -4.94 13.54
N ALA A 295 -30.91 -3.93 14.15
CA ALA A 295 -32.32 -3.60 13.94
C ALA A 295 -32.57 -3.18 12.47
N ASP A 296 -33.75 -3.50 11.93
CA ASP A 296 -34.08 -3.24 10.51
C ASP A 296 -33.95 -1.76 10.14
N ALA A 297 -34.35 -0.85 11.04
CA ALA A 297 -34.23 0.60 10.83
C ALA A 297 -32.74 1.05 10.70
N ASP A 298 -31.88 0.54 11.60
CA ASP A 298 -30.46 0.85 11.59
C ASP A 298 -29.76 0.25 10.35
N LYS A 299 -30.13 -0.98 10.00
CA LYS A 299 -29.67 -1.64 8.78
C LYS A 299 -30.01 -0.83 7.54
N LYS A 300 -31.28 -0.39 7.42
CA LYS A 300 -31.74 0.44 6.30
C LYS A 300 -30.97 1.77 6.21
N THR A 301 -30.76 2.45 7.34
CA THR A 301 -30.03 3.71 7.41
C THR A 301 -28.60 3.52 6.90
N LYS A 302 -27.85 2.53 7.43
CA LYS A 302 -26.48 2.24 7.02
C LYS A 302 -26.35 1.85 5.56
N LEU A 303 -27.28 1.06 5.03
CA LEU A 303 -27.30 0.69 3.60
C LEU A 303 -27.54 1.91 2.72
N THR A 304 -28.46 2.80 3.11
CA THR A 304 -28.73 4.06 2.39
C THR A 304 -27.50 4.96 2.34
N GLU A 305 -26.75 5.09 3.44
CA GLU A 305 -25.51 5.86 3.49
C GLU A 305 -24.45 5.29 2.54
N ILE A 306 -24.30 3.96 2.50
CA ILE A 306 -23.36 3.30 1.58
C ILE A 306 -23.79 3.49 0.13
N ASP A 307 -25.06 3.36 -0.20
CA ASP A 307 -25.56 3.53 -1.56
C ASP A 307 -25.38 4.99 -2.04
N GLN A 308 -25.51 5.98 -1.16
CA GLN A 308 -25.16 7.38 -1.44
C GLN A 308 -23.66 7.56 -1.73
N GLN A 309 -22.79 6.95 -0.91
CA GLN A 309 -21.34 6.98 -1.12
C GLN A 309 -20.93 6.30 -2.45
N LEU A 310 -21.53 5.15 -2.78
CA LEU A 310 -21.31 4.47 -4.07
C LEU A 310 -21.73 5.33 -5.25
N THR A 311 -22.84 6.07 -5.11
CA THR A 311 -23.32 6.98 -6.14
C THR A 311 -22.36 8.17 -6.34
N ALA A 312 -21.78 8.68 -5.26
CA ALA A 312 -20.84 9.81 -5.31
C ALA A 312 -19.46 9.45 -5.93
N ILE A 313 -19.10 8.17 -5.99
CA ILE A 313 -17.82 7.71 -6.56
C ILE A 313 -17.88 7.55 -8.10
N LYS A 314 -19.06 7.46 -8.68
CA LYS A 314 -19.25 7.32 -10.14
C LYS A 314 -18.76 8.56 -10.91
#